data_901888bf01d88b1f067f47ac4190dedb
#
_entry.id   901888bf01d88b1f067f47ac4190dedb
#
_cell.length_a   1.000
_cell.length_b   1.000
_cell.length_c   1.000
_cell.angle_alpha   90.00
_cell.angle_beta   90.00
_cell.angle_gamma   90.00
#
_symmetry.space_group_name_H-M   'P 1'
#
loop_
_entity.id
_entity.type
_entity.pdbx_description
1 polymer ?
#
loop_
_entity_poly.entity_id
_entity_poly.type
_entity_poly.pdbx_seq_one_letter_code
_entity_poly.pdbx_strand_id
1 'polypeptide(L)'
;MKLWKIPQRREVKKTMKHKIKGDITSWNGSIYDFNSKMRNVKDDEDIELEINSYGGDVFAGIDIMNTLRGHKGNVTIIITGIAASAASIIAMGANKIKMYANTQLMVHNAWTMVAGNAKQLRKVADDLDSIGESVLASYTHRVDAKTVKKLLDEETYLSAAKAKELGFIDEIVEGTAEAVESEVFQDKATEFNNALGSNDSKENEYITKNELKAYFDELKGTIQNTQKDDKTLETSASVAASKRRVIF
;
A
#
# COMPACT_ATOMS: atom_id res chain seq x y z
N MET A 1 -60.98 21.99 13.89
CA MET A 1 -60.41 20.65 13.71
C MET A 1 -58.92 20.81 13.44
N LYS A 2 -58.05 20.59 14.41
CA LYS A 2 -56.60 20.70 14.25
C LYS A 2 -56.10 19.38 13.64
N LEU A 3 -55.73 19.42 12.37
CA LEU A 3 -55.06 18.28 11.71
C LEU A 3 -53.69 18.07 12.36
N TRP A 4 -53.52 16.96 13.04
CA TRP A 4 -52.22 16.52 13.55
C TRP A 4 -51.36 16.13 12.37
N LYS A 5 -50.28 16.90 12.09
CA LYS A 5 -49.26 16.49 11.15
C LYS A 5 -48.52 15.28 11.74
N ILE A 6 -48.75 14.11 11.17
CA ILE A 6 -47.95 12.90 11.45
C ILE A 6 -46.51 13.21 11.11
N PRO A 7 -45.57 13.08 12.06
CA PRO A 7 -44.15 13.28 11.72
C PRO A 7 -43.77 12.27 10.63
N GLN A 8 -43.29 12.76 9.50
CA GLN A 8 -42.77 11.89 8.47
C GLN A 8 -41.59 11.09 9.06
N ARG A 9 -41.71 9.76 9.04
CA ARG A 9 -40.67 8.84 9.46
C ARG A 9 -39.44 9.18 8.62
N ARG A 10 -38.36 9.68 9.22
CA ARG A 10 -37.08 9.85 8.50
C ARG A 10 -36.73 8.47 7.93
N GLU A 11 -36.74 8.36 6.61
CA GLU A 11 -36.18 7.17 5.96
C GLU A 11 -34.74 7.06 6.41
N VAL A 12 -34.40 5.95 7.01
CA VAL A 12 -33.00 5.65 7.35
C VAL A 12 -32.30 5.41 6.03
N LYS A 13 -31.44 6.35 5.63
CA LYS A 13 -30.67 6.25 4.40
C LYS A 13 -29.84 4.95 4.46
N LYS A 14 -30.00 4.11 3.47
CA LYS A 14 -29.27 2.85 3.38
C LYS A 14 -27.79 3.16 3.17
N THR A 15 -26.90 2.42 3.83
CA THR A 15 -25.44 2.57 3.68
C THR A 15 -24.88 1.24 3.18
N MET A 16 -24.19 1.28 2.05
CA MET A 16 -23.41 0.15 1.57
C MET A 16 -22.16 0.01 2.42
N LYS A 17 -21.94 -1.20 2.96
CA LYS A 17 -20.74 -1.53 3.75
C LYS A 17 -19.92 -2.58 3.02
N HIS A 18 -18.62 -2.33 2.93
CA HIS A 18 -17.68 -3.28 2.33
C HIS A 18 -16.31 -3.18 3.01
N LYS A 19 -15.51 -4.23 2.87
CA LYS A 19 -14.14 -4.28 3.36
C LYS A 19 -13.21 -4.71 2.23
N ILE A 20 -12.19 -3.92 1.96
CA ILE A 20 -11.05 -4.28 1.13
C ILE A 20 -9.96 -4.81 2.07
N LYS A 21 -9.64 -6.10 1.93
CA LYS A 21 -8.61 -6.78 2.72
C LYS A 21 -7.68 -7.55 1.79
N GLY A 22 -6.38 -7.59 2.11
CA GLY A 22 -5.38 -8.29 1.32
C GLY A 22 -4.92 -7.48 0.09
N ASP A 23 -4.41 -8.18 -0.92
CA ASP A 23 -3.80 -7.55 -2.08
C ASP A 23 -4.84 -6.94 -3.04
N ILE A 24 -4.52 -5.80 -3.61
CA ILE A 24 -5.31 -5.12 -4.63
C ILE A 24 -4.81 -5.57 -5.99
N THR A 25 -5.57 -6.43 -6.64
CA THR A 25 -5.28 -6.91 -8.00
C THR A 25 -6.55 -6.86 -8.84
N SER A 26 -6.41 -6.63 -10.13
CA SER A 26 -7.55 -6.54 -11.05
C SER A 26 -8.37 -7.84 -11.16
N TRP A 27 -7.84 -8.96 -10.68
CA TRP A 27 -8.46 -10.29 -10.77
C TRP A 27 -8.76 -10.95 -9.42
N ASN A 28 -8.48 -10.31 -8.29
CA ASN A 28 -8.79 -10.93 -6.99
C ASN A 28 -10.22 -10.67 -6.51
N GLY A 29 -10.65 -11.45 -5.52
CA GLY A 29 -12.00 -11.41 -4.99
C GLY A 29 -12.39 -10.06 -4.41
N SER A 30 -11.47 -9.32 -3.74
CA SER A 30 -11.82 -8.07 -3.08
C SER A 30 -12.22 -6.96 -4.06
N ILE A 31 -11.57 -6.87 -5.22
CA ILE A 31 -11.91 -5.92 -6.28
C ILE A 31 -13.16 -6.34 -7.02
N TYR A 32 -13.29 -7.65 -7.32
CA TYR A 32 -14.50 -8.18 -7.93
C TYR A 32 -15.72 -7.95 -7.03
N ASP A 33 -15.59 -8.20 -5.73
CA ASP A 33 -16.66 -8.01 -4.75
C ASP A 33 -17.03 -6.52 -4.60
N PHE A 34 -16.03 -5.63 -4.56
CA PHE A 34 -16.26 -4.18 -4.57
C PHE A 34 -17.08 -3.77 -5.80
N ASN A 35 -16.61 -4.12 -6.99
CA ASN A 35 -17.29 -3.78 -8.25
C ASN A 35 -18.70 -4.41 -8.34
N SER A 36 -18.88 -5.64 -7.84
CA SER A 36 -20.16 -6.30 -7.77
C SER A 36 -21.15 -5.58 -6.85
N LYS A 37 -20.69 -5.10 -5.70
CA LYS A 37 -21.50 -4.31 -4.77
C LYS A 37 -21.83 -2.95 -5.34
N MET A 38 -20.86 -2.25 -5.94
CA MET A 38 -21.05 -0.93 -6.54
C MET A 38 -22.14 -0.91 -7.61
N ARG A 39 -22.29 -1.98 -8.41
CA ARG A 39 -23.39 -2.09 -9.40
C ARG A 39 -24.79 -2.01 -8.80
N ASN A 40 -24.93 -2.30 -7.52
CA ASN A 40 -26.22 -2.31 -6.82
C ASN A 40 -26.41 -1.10 -5.88
N VAL A 41 -25.42 -0.22 -5.79
CA VAL A 41 -25.46 1.00 -4.96
C VAL A 41 -26.21 2.08 -5.76
N LYS A 42 -27.18 2.72 -5.13
CA LYS A 42 -27.86 3.87 -5.73
C LYS A 42 -26.95 5.09 -5.69
N ASP A 43 -27.09 5.97 -6.66
CA ASP A 43 -26.26 7.18 -6.82
C ASP A 43 -26.09 8.01 -5.54
N ASP A 44 -27.10 8.05 -4.68
CA ASP A 44 -27.15 8.84 -3.46
C ASP A 44 -27.05 8.02 -2.16
N GLU A 45 -26.86 6.71 -2.28
CA GLU A 45 -26.67 5.81 -1.12
C GLU A 45 -25.31 6.07 -0.49
N ASP A 46 -25.23 6.11 0.84
CA ASP A 46 -23.94 6.32 1.52
C ASP A 46 -23.08 5.05 1.45
N ILE A 47 -21.76 5.23 1.38
CA ILE A 47 -20.79 4.15 1.31
C ILE A 47 -19.89 4.22 2.56
N GLU A 48 -19.74 3.10 3.24
CA GLU A 48 -18.75 2.90 4.30
C GLU A 48 -17.82 1.76 3.90
N LEU A 49 -16.55 2.09 3.70
CA LEU A 49 -15.53 1.16 3.23
C LEU A 49 -14.43 1.01 4.28
N GLU A 50 -14.21 -0.21 4.77
CA GLU A 50 -13.05 -0.53 5.59
C GLU A 50 -11.87 -0.93 4.71
N ILE A 51 -10.66 -0.46 5.05
CA ILE A 51 -9.43 -0.82 4.35
C ILE A 51 -8.42 -1.42 5.33
N ASN A 52 -7.90 -2.59 4.94
CA ASN A 52 -6.77 -3.23 5.58
C ASN A 52 -5.95 -3.98 4.50
N SER A 53 -5.04 -3.27 3.83
CA SER A 53 -4.35 -3.74 2.63
C SER A 53 -2.98 -3.10 2.47
N TYR A 54 -2.01 -3.89 2.04
CA TYR A 54 -0.68 -3.40 1.64
C TYR A 54 -0.65 -2.80 0.23
N GLY A 55 -1.74 -2.86 -0.51
CA GLY A 55 -1.84 -2.32 -1.87
C GLY A 55 -1.75 -3.39 -2.94
N GLY A 56 -1.13 -3.07 -4.06
CA GLY A 56 -1.01 -3.92 -5.25
C GLY A 56 -1.05 -3.11 -6.54
N ASP A 57 -1.95 -3.44 -7.46
CA ASP A 57 -2.09 -2.78 -8.75
C ASP A 57 -2.50 -1.30 -8.60
N VAL A 58 -1.63 -0.40 -9.08
CA VAL A 58 -1.82 1.05 -8.99
C VAL A 58 -3.03 1.51 -9.79
N PHE A 59 -3.27 0.94 -10.97
CA PHE A 59 -4.38 1.35 -11.82
C PHE A 59 -5.73 0.87 -11.28
N ALA A 60 -5.77 -0.33 -10.68
CA ALA A 60 -6.95 -0.78 -9.93
C ALA A 60 -7.25 0.15 -8.75
N GLY A 61 -6.21 0.61 -8.04
CA GLY A 61 -6.35 1.58 -6.96
C GLY A 61 -6.91 2.92 -7.43
N ILE A 62 -6.39 3.45 -8.53
CA ILE A 62 -6.85 4.72 -9.14
C ILE A 62 -8.30 4.60 -9.65
N ASP A 63 -8.67 3.47 -10.28
CA ASP A 63 -10.02 3.23 -10.79
C ASP A 63 -11.04 3.24 -9.64
N ILE A 64 -10.76 2.51 -8.56
CA ILE A 64 -11.63 2.49 -7.37
C ILE A 64 -11.71 3.88 -6.74
N MET A 65 -10.58 4.59 -6.57
CA MET A 65 -10.57 5.95 -6.05
C MET A 65 -11.49 6.86 -6.86
N ASN A 66 -11.38 6.84 -8.19
CA ASN A 66 -12.19 7.68 -9.07
C ASN A 66 -13.68 7.29 -9.03
N THR A 67 -13.97 5.99 -8.95
CA THR A 67 -15.34 5.49 -8.77
C THR A 67 -15.97 6.04 -7.48
N LEU A 68 -15.24 6.01 -6.36
CA LEU A 68 -15.69 6.54 -5.09
C LEU A 68 -15.86 8.07 -5.14
N ARG A 69 -14.93 8.80 -5.75
CA ARG A 69 -15.02 10.27 -5.92
C ARG A 69 -16.16 10.71 -6.80
N GLY A 70 -16.50 9.91 -7.81
CA GLY A 70 -17.64 10.17 -8.72
C GLY A 70 -19.00 9.87 -8.09
N HIS A 71 -19.02 9.19 -6.95
CA HIS A 71 -20.26 8.83 -6.26
C HIS A 71 -20.93 10.05 -5.61
N LYS A 72 -22.28 10.14 -5.68
CA LYS A 72 -23.03 11.31 -5.19
C LYS A 72 -23.38 11.23 -3.71
N GLY A 73 -23.43 10.02 -3.13
CA GLY A 73 -23.63 9.80 -1.70
C GLY A 73 -22.36 10.10 -0.90
N ASN A 74 -22.44 10.09 0.43
CA ASN A 74 -21.27 10.27 1.26
C ASN A 74 -20.44 8.98 1.27
N VAL A 75 -19.15 9.11 1.00
CA VAL A 75 -18.18 8.02 1.11
C VAL A 75 -17.33 8.23 2.36
N THR A 76 -17.41 7.29 3.28
CA THR A 76 -16.54 7.22 4.46
C THR A 76 -15.61 6.02 4.34
N ILE A 77 -14.32 6.24 4.52
CA ILE A 77 -13.32 5.17 4.56
C ILE A 77 -12.75 5.09 5.98
N ILE A 78 -12.60 3.86 6.47
CA ILE A 78 -12.03 3.56 7.80
C ILE A 78 -10.82 2.65 7.59
N ILE A 79 -9.64 3.12 7.97
CA ILE A 79 -8.41 2.31 7.92
C ILE A 79 -8.34 1.51 9.22
N THR A 80 -8.46 0.17 9.11
CA THR A 80 -8.59 -0.74 10.27
C THR A 80 -7.30 -1.50 10.60
N GLY A 81 -6.25 -1.38 9.78
CA GLY A 81 -4.93 -1.95 9.99
C GLY A 81 -3.88 -1.12 9.25
N ILE A 82 -3.80 -1.30 7.96
CA ILE A 82 -2.92 -0.51 7.08
C ILE A 82 -3.65 -0.15 5.79
N ALA A 83 -3.36 1.03 5.26
CA ALA A 83 -3.65 1.39 3.88
C ALA A 83 -2.33 1.82 3.21
N ALA A 84 -1.69 0.91 2.48
CA ALA A 84 -0.42 1.18 1.83
C ALA A 84 -0.53 1.17 0.31
N SER A 85 0.33 1.96 -0.37
CA SER A 85 0.44 1.92 -1.84
C SER A 85 -0.93 2.16 -2.52
N ALA A 86 -1.37 1.29 -3.42
CA ALA A 86 -2.67 1.38 -4.09
C ALA A 86 -3.85 1.49 -3.11
N ALA A 87 -3.76 0.89 -1.90
CA ALA A 87 -4.81 1.03 -0.88
C ALA A 87 -4.89 2.44 -0.29
N SER A 88 -3.75 3.13 -0.16
CA SER A 88 -3.74 4.54 0.26
C SER A 88 -4.32 5.46 -0.82
N ILE A 89 -4.12 5.13 -2.10
CA ILE A 89 -4.77 5.82 -3.23
C ILE A 89 -6.30 5.65 -3.14
N ILE A 90 -6.79 4.43 -2.94
CA ILE A 90 -8.24 4.17 -2.76
C ILE A 90 -8.81 5.04 -1.64
N ALA A 91 -8.09 5.15 -0.52
CA ALA A 91 -8.54 5.95 0.62
C ALA A 91 -8.80 7.42 0.23
N MET A 92 -8.03 7.97 -0.71
CA MET A 92 -8.23 9.34 -1.21
C MET A 92 -9.54 9.53 -1.99
N GLY A 93 -10.26 8.47 -2.30
CA GLY A 93 -11.58 8.54 -2.94
C GLY A 93 -12.70 8.99 -2.02
N ALA A 94 -12.50 9.04 -0.72
CA ALA A 94 -13.54 9.32 0.26
C ALA A 94 -13.77 10.81 0.52
N ASN A 95 -15.03 11.13 0.90
CA ASN A 95 -15.36 12.43 1.49
C ASN A 95 -14.79 12.55 2.91
N LYS A 96 -14.80 11.44 3.67
CA LYS A 96 -14.27 11.37 5.03
C LYS A 96 -13.40 10.14 5.22
N ILE A 97 -12.17 10.35 5.72
CA ILE A 97 -11.22 9.28 6.02
C ILE A 97 -10.97 9.23 7.52
N LYS A 98 -11.12 8.03 8.09
CA LYS A 98 -10.85 7.75 9.49
C LYS A 98 -9.74 6.71 9.62
N MET A 99 -8.93 6.81 10.65
CA MET A 99 -7.92 5.82 11.01
C MET A 99 -8.07 5.44 12.49
N TYR A 100 -7.89 4.17 12.82
CA TYR A 100 -7.64 3.81 14.20
C TYR A 100 -6.25 4.30 14.65
N ALA A 101 -6.11 4.65 15.93
CA ALA A 101 -4.90 5.27 16.45
C ALA A 101 -3.62 4.44 16.24
N ASN A 102 -3.76 3.11 16.17
CA ASN A 102 -2.68 2.12 16.01
C ASN A 102 -2.51 1.63 14.56
N THR A 103 -3.07 2.32 13.56
CA THR A 103 -2.99 1.94 12.15
C THR A 103 -1.99 2.80 11.37
N GLN A 104 -1.66 2.38 10.16
CA GLN A 104 -0.67 3.04 9.31
C GLN A 104 -1.27 3.43 7.95
N LEU A 105 -0.84 4.55 7.42
CA LEU A 105 -0.95 4.92 6.02
C LEU A 105 0.45 4.90 5.41
N MET A 106 0.63 4.31 4.22
CA MET A 106 1.94 4.29 3.56
C MET A 106 1.81 4.75 2.12
N VAL A 107 2.69 5.64 1.74
CA VAL A 107 2.76 6.20 0.40
C VAL A 107 4.15 6.01 -0.19
N HIS A 108 4.23 5.66 -1.46
CA HIS A 108 5.46 5.52 -2.22
C HIS A 108 5.20 5.70 -3.73
N ASN A 109 6.26 5.86 -4.51
CA ASN A 109 6.20 5.88 -5.96
C ASN A 109 5.85 4.50 -6.51
N ALA A 110 5.27 4.46 -7.72
CA ALA A 110 5.07 3.22 -8.44
C ALA A 110 6.43 2.53 -8.70
N TRP A 111 6.44 1.21 -8.57
CA TRP A 111 7.64 0.42 -8.81
C TRP A 111 7.32 -0.85 -9.60
N THR A 112 8.34 -1.41 -10.24
CA THR A 112 8.23 -2.69 -10.95
C THR A 112 9.55 -3.44 -10.92
N MET A 113 9.50 -4.73 -11.20
CA MET A 113 10.69 -5.55 -11.46
C MET A 113 10.75 -5.87 -12.95
N VAL A 114 11.87 -5.52 -13.60
CA VAL A 114 12.07 -5.71 -15.03
C VAL A 114 13.52 -6.05 -15.35
N ALA A 115 13.70 -6.95 -16.30
CA ALA A 115 15.00 -7.26 -16.87
C ALA A 115 14.97 -6.96 -18.38
N GLY A 116 16.03 -6.32 -18.88
CA GLY A 116 16.11 -5.96 -20.29
C GLY A 116 17.43 -5.28 -20.65
N ASN A 117 17.59 -4.89 -21.91
CA ASN A 117 18.72 -4.09 -22.36
C ASN A 117 18.56 -2.62 -21.91
N ALA A 118 19.62 -1.82 -22.02
CA ALA A 118 19.65 -0.44 -21.56
C ALA A 118 18.51 0.44 -22.14
N LYS A 119 18.08 0.21 -23.38
CA LYS A 119 16.98 0.96 -24.02
C LYS A 119 15.64 0.60 -23.37
N GLN A 120 15.41 -0.70 -23.12
CA GLN A 120 14.19 -1.18 -22.46
C GLN A 120 14.09 -0.68 -21.02
N LEU A 121 15.20 -0.72 -20.26
CA LEU A 121 15.22 -0.25 -18.87
C LEU A 121 14.94 1.26 -18.77
N ARG A 122 15.51 2.08 -19.66
CA ARG A 122 15.20 3.52 -19.70
C ARG A 122 13.73 3.76 -20.03
N LYS A 123 13.18 3.01 -21.01
CA LYS A 123 11.75 3.16 -21.35
C LYS A 123 10.85 2.84 -20.14
N VAL A 124 11.17 1.81 -19.38
CA VAL A 124 10.40 1.48 -18.17
C VAL A 124 10.55 2.56 -17.10
N ALA A 125 11.74 3.14 -16.95
CA ALA A 125 11.94 4.27 -16.03
C ALA A 125 11.05 5.47 -16.43
N ASP A 126 11.06 5.85 -17.73
CA ASP A 126 10.20 6.94 -18.25
C ASP A 126 8.70 6.65 -18.03
N ASP A 127 8.28 5.38 -18.17
CA ASP A 127 6.90 4.96 -17.92
C ASP A 127 6.54 5.07 -16.43
N LEU A 128 7.45 4.69 -15.52
CA LEU A 128 7.26 4.84 -14.08
C LEU A 128 7.18 6.29 -13.66
N ASP A 129 7.96 7.19 -14.26
CA ASP A 129 7.87 8.63 -14.02
C ASP A 129 6.48 9.15 -14.40
N SER A 130 5.95 8.76 -15.57
CA SER A 130 4.61 9.13 -16.01
C SER A 130 3.50 8.57 -15.09
N ILE A 131 3.64 7.31 -14.63
CA ILE A 131 2.73 6.71 -13.64
C ILE A 131 2.83 7.47 -12.31
N GLY A 132 4.04 7.87 -11.92
CA GLY A 132 4.31 8.65 -10.72
C GLY A 132 3.55 9.98 -10.69
N GLU A 133 3.38 10.66 -11.83
CA GLU A 133 2.54 11.86 -11.93
C GLU A 133 1.07 11.56 -11.60
N SER A 134 0.54 10.42 -12.06
CA SER A 134 -0.82 9.99 -11.76
C SER A 134 -1.00 9.62 -10.28
N VAL A 135 0.01 8.96 -9.70
CA VAL A 135 0.06 8.67 -8.27
C VAL A 135 0.07 9.96 -7.45
N LEU A 136 0.95 10.91 -7.78
CA LEU A 136 1.00 12.22 -7.12
C LEU A 136 -0.36 12.94 -7.17
N ALA A 137 -0.98 12.98 -8.35
CA ALA A 137 -2.29 13.63 -8.56
C ALA A 137 -3.40 13.02 -7.68
N SER A 138 -3.28 11.74 -7.32
CA SER A 138 -4.26 11.06 -6.48
C SER A 138 -4.36 11.63 -5.06
N TYR A 139 -3.34 12.32 -4.56
CA TYR A 139 -3.30 12.87 -3.20
C TYR A 139 -3.48 14.39 -3.15
N THR A 140 -3.22 15.11 -4.26
CA THR A 140 -3.07 16.58 -4.25
C THR A 140 -4.34 17.35 -3.99
N HIS A 141 -5.49 16.73 -3.98
CA HIS A 141 -6.74 17.36 -3.55
C HIS A 141 -6.88 17.44 -2.02
N ARG A 142 -6.02 16.76 -1.25
CA ARG A 142 -5.98 16.77 0.22
C ARG A 142 -4.71 17.39 0.78
N VAL A 143 -3.57 17.11 0.16
CA VAL A 143 -2.24 17.49 0.66
C VAL A 143 -1.50 18.21 -0.47
N ASP A 144 -0.68 19.22 -0.15
CA ASP A 144 0.06 19.96 -1.17
C ASP A 144 1.06 19.07 -1.92
N ALA A 145 1.23 19.35 -3.22
CA ALA A 145 2.00 18.53 -4.13
C ALA A 145 3.48 18.35 -3.72
N LYS A 146 4.08 19.39 -3.11
CA LYS A 146 5.49 19.33 -2.69
C LYS A 146 5.67 18.37 -1.51
N THR A 147 4.75 18.42 -0.54
CA THR A 147 4.73 17.49 0.60
C THR A 147 4.49 16.07 0.12
N VAL A 148 3.47 15.85 -0.73
CA VAL A 148 3.17 14.51 -1.28
C VAL A 148 4.37 13.97 -2.04
N LYS A 149 4.96 14.74 -2.95
CA LYS A 149 6.14 14.29 -3.73
C LYS A 149 7.27 13.84 -2.82
N LYS A 150 7.60 14.62 -1.78
CA LYS A 150 8.63 14.26 -0.83
C LYS A 150 8.33 12.93 -0.13
N LEU A 151 7.10 12.74 0.35
CA LEU A 151 6.69 11.52 1.05
C LEU A 151 6.70 10.29 0.13
N LEU A 152 6.33 10.45 -1.15
CA LEU A 152 6.40 9.39 -2.16
C LEU A 152 7.86 8.99 -2.42
N ASP A 153 8.75 9.97 -2.60
CA ASP A 153 10.18 9.74 -2.86
C ASP A 153 10.89 9.08 -1.66
N GLU A 154 10.41 9.32 -0.43
CA GLU A 154 10.94 8.76 0.83
C GLU A 154 10.24 7.45 1.25
N GLU A 155 9.31 6.92 0.47
CA GLU A 155 8.52 5.70 0.79
C GLU A 155 7.99 5.71 2.23
N THR A 156 7.13 6.68 2.54
CA THR A 156 6.87 7.07 3.93
C THR A 156 5.69 6.33 4.54
N TYR A 157 5.91 5.78 5.74
CA TYR A 157 4.85 5.32 6.64
C TYR A 157 4.39 6.45 7.55
N LEU A 158 3.08 6.65 7.63
CA LEU A 158 2.44 7.70 8.43
C LEU A 158 1.57 7.07 9.51
N SER A 159 1.88 7.35 10.78
CA SER A 159 0.96 7.05 11.88
C SER A 159 -0.35 7.84 11.71
N ALA A 160 -1.43 7.40 12.35
CA ALA A 160 -2.71 8.12 12.30
C ALA A 160 -2.58 9.60 12.71
N ALA A 161 -1.76 9.90 13.73
CA ALA A 161 -1.49 11.26 14.16
C ALA A 161 -0.80 12.10 13.06
N LYS A 162 0.23 11.54 12.41
CA LYS A 162 0.96 12.23 11.34
C LYS A 162 0.13 12.37 10.06
N ALA A 163 -0.64 11.35 9.71
CA ALA A 163 -1.55 11.39 8.58
C ALA A 163 -2.63 12.49 8.76
N LYS A 164 -3.14 12.66 9.97
CA LYS A 164 -4.09 13.73 10.30
C LYS A 164 -3.44 15.12 10.28
N GLU A 165 -2.25 15.26 10.87
CA GLU A 165 -1.49 16.52 10.85
C GLU A 165 -1.25 17.03 9.42
N LEU A 166 -0.90 16.10 8.51
CA LEU A 166 -0.61 16.42 7.11
C LEU A 166 -1.87 16.55 6.23
N GLY A 167 -3.06 16.23 6.75
CA GLY A 167 -4.32 16.37 6.01
C GLY A 167 -4.71 15.15 5.16
N PHE A 168 -4.00 14.03 5.28
CA PHE A 168 -4.40 12.79 4.58
C PHE A 168 -5.71 12.22 5.12
N ILE A 169 -5.98 12.39 6.41
CA ILE A 169 -7.19 11.88 7.07
C ILE A 169 -7.89 12.98 7.87
N ASP A 170 -9.17 12.73 8.18
CA ASP A 170 -10.04 13.69 8.88
C ASP A 170 -10.18 13.38 10.37
N GLU A 171 -10.14 12.09 10.76
CA GLU A 171 -10.49 11.67 12.11
C GLU A 171 -9.66 10.48 12.56
N ILE A 172 -9.20 10.50 13.82
CA ILE A 172 -8.64 9.34 14.51
C ILE A 172 -9.73 8.77 15.41
N VAL A 173 -9.99 7.46 15.29
CA VAL A 173 -10.96 6.73 16.10
C VAL A 173 -10.26 5.76 17.04
N GLU A 174 -10.89 5.48 18.18
CA GLU A 174 -10.41 4.45 19.10
C GLU A 174 -10.74 3.05 18.56
N GLY A 175 -9.82 2.10 18.74
CA GLY A 175 -9.94 0.72 18.32
C GLY A 175 -8.59 0.05 18.12
N THR A 176 -8.60 -1.23 17.82
CA THR A 176 -7.40 -2.03 17.56
C THR A 176 -7.35 -2.46 16.08
N ALA A 177 -6.14 -2.46 15.51
CA ALA A 177 -5.92 -2.97 14.16
C ALA A 177 -6.21 -4.47 14.07
N GLU A 178 -6.80 -4.88 12.95
CA GLU A 178 -6.91 -6.30 12.59
C GLU A 178 -5.65 -6.75 11.84
N ALA A 179 -5.26 -8.01 12.05
CA ALA A 179 -4.18 -8.61 11.29
C ALA A 179 -4.51 -8.70 9.78
N VAL A 180 -3.54 -8.41 8.93
CA VAL A 180 -3.64 -8.53 7.47
C VAL A 180 -2.88 -9.76 7.02
N GLU A 181 -3.53 -10.58 6.21
CA GLU A 181 -2.86 -11.58 5.42
C GLU A 181 -2.65 -11.02 4.01
N SER A 182 -1.41 -10.92 3.57
CA SER A 182 -1.02 -10.54 2.22
C SER A 182 0.06 -11.49 1.71
N GLU A 183 -0.17 -12.13 0.58
CA GLU A 183 0.81 -13.02 -0.04
C GLU A 183 2.07 -12.25 -0.45
N VAL A 184 1.90 -11.04 -1.00
CA VAL A 184 3.02 -10.17 -1.41
C VAL A 184 3.86 -9.73 -0.20
N PHE A 185 3.23 -9.49 0.94
CA PHE A 185 3.94 -9.10 2.15
C PHE A 185 4.54 -10.30 2.88
N GLN A 186 3.89 -11.46 2.85
CA GLN A 186 4.43 -12.70 3.40
C GLN A 186 5.72 -13.10 2.69
N ASP A 187 5.79 -12.95 1.36
CA ASP A 187 7.02 -13.20 0.61
C ASP A 187 8.14 -12.25 1.05
N LYS A 188 7.86 -10.94 1.15
CA LYS A 188 8.85 -9.96 1.63
C LYS A 188 9.23 -10.16 3.11
N ALA A 189 8.28 -10.49 3.97
CA ALA A 189 8.54 -10.81 5.37
C ALA A 189 9.35 -12.09 5.51
N THR A 190 9.08 -13.08 4.67
CA THR A 190 9.83 -14.34 4.62
C THR A 190 11.25 -14.11 4.12
N GLU A 191 11.45 -13.31 3.06
CA GLU A 191 12.78 -12.90 2.59
C GLU A 191 13.55 -12.15 3.68
N PHE A 192 12.90 -11.21 4.37
CA PHE A 192 13.49 -10.45 5.47
C PHE A 192 13.86 -11.36 6.66
N ASN A 193 12.95 -12.23 7.09
CA ASN A 193 13.19 -13.17 8.18
C ASN A 193 14.26 -14.20 7.82
N ASN A 194 14.32 -14.67 6.58
CA ASN A 194 15.37 -15.58 6.10
C ASN A 194 16.73 -14.88 6.03
N ALA A 195 16.74 -13.58 5.66
CA ALA A 195 17.96 -12.77 5.67
C ALA A 195 18.49 -12.48 7.09
N LEU A 196 17.59 -12.44 8.10
CA LEU A 196 17.96 -12.32 9.52
C LEU A 196 18.38 -13.65 10.18
N GLY A 197 18.27 -14.77 9.46
CA GLY A 197 18.57 -16.11 9.97
C GLY A 197 17.47 -16.62 10.89
N SER A 198 16.74 -17.64 10.44
CA SER A 198 15.78 -18.35 11.26
C SER A 198 16.48 -19.07 12.40
N ASN A 199 16.59 -18.44 13.54
CA ASN A 199 16.87 -19.12 14.80
C ASN A 199 15.55 -19.58 15.40
N ASP A 200 15.18 -20.81 15.10
CA ASP A 200 14.20 -21.55 15.87
C ASP A 200 14.70 -21.70 17.32
N SER A 201 13.85 -21.32 18.23
CA SER A 201 13.93 -21.58 19.67
C SER A 201 15.15 -21.06 20.44
N LYS A 202 15.03 -19.84 20.97
CA LYS A 202 15.27 -19.48 22.38
C LYS A 202 15.00 -17.99 22.62
N GLU A 203 14.25 -17.71 23.68
CA GLU A 203 14.09 -16.47 24.44
C GLU A 203 14.62 -15.16 23.84
N ASN A 204 13.76 -14.15 23.78
CA ASN A 204 14.01 -12.76 23.43
C ASN A 204 15.40 -12.24 23.90
N GLU A 205 16.42 -12.45 23.13
CA GLU A 205 17.67 -11.72 23.25
C GLU A 205 17.73 -10.68 22.13
N TYR A 206 17.45 -9.44 22.48
CA TYR A 206 17.66 -8.31 21.59
C TYR A 206 19.15 -8.24 21.23
N ILE A 207 19.47 -8.27 19.93
CA ILE A 207 20.85 -8.06 19.46
C ILE A 207 21.31 -6.71 20.01
N THR A 208 22.38 -6.72 20.79
CA THR A 208 22.97 -5.51 21.35
C THR A 208 23.64 -4.70 20.23
N LYS A 209 23.76 -3.38 20.45
CA LYS A 209 24.47 -2.48 19.51
C LYS A 209 25.90 -2.94 19.19
N ASN A 210 26.56 -3.65 20.11
CA ASN A 210 27.89 -4.17 19.92
C ASN A 210 27.93 -5.43 19.05
N GLU A 211 26.94 -6.32 19.16
CA GLU A 211 26.80 -7.50 18.29
C GLU A 211 26.45 -7.10 16.86
N LEU A 212 25.56 -6.11 16.69
CA LEU A 212 25.25 -5.56 15.38
C LEU A 212 26.50 -4.94 14.72
N LYS A 213 27.32 -4.24 15.49
CA LYS A 213 28.56 -3.65 14.98
C LYS A 213 29.57 -4.73 14.60
N ALA A 214 29.73 -5.78 15.40
CA ALA A 214 30.61 -6.92 15.09
C ALA A 214 30.18 -7.61 13.80
N TYR A 215 28.89 -7.81 13.59
CA TYR A 215 28.34 -8.39 12.36
C TYR A 215 28.62 -7.53 11.12
N PHE A 216 28.47 -6.21 11.23
CA PHE A 216 28.84 -5.29 10.14
C PHE A 216 30.33 -5.26 9.84
N ASP A 217 31.18 -5.40 10.85
CA ASP A 217 32.63 -5.43 10.65
C ASP A 217 33.07 -6.76 10.01
N GLU A 218 32.44 -7.87 10.32
CA GLU A 218 32.65 -9.18 9.68
C GLU A 218 32.19 -9.16 8.20
N LEU A 219 31.02 -8.58 7.91
CA LEU A 219 30.53 -8.38 6.53
C LEU A 219 31.51 -7.54 5.69
N LYS A 220 32.05 -6.47 6.25
CA LYS A 220 33.08 -5.65 5.58
C LYS A 220 34.35 -6.43 5.30
N GLY A 221 34.77 -7.30 6.22
CA GLY A 221 35.93 -8.18 6.03
C GLY A 221 35.71 -9.19 4.90
N THR A 222 34.51 -9.75 4.80
CA THR A 222 34.14 -10.70 3.73
C THR A 222 34.10 -10.03 2.36
N ILE A 223 33.54 -8.81 2.27
CA ILE A 223 33.49 -8.04 1.01
C ILE A 223 34.89 -7.65 0.52
N GLN A 224 35.80 -7.31 1.44
CA GLN A 224 37.19 -6.98 1.09
C GLN A 224 38.00 -8.20 0.63
N ASN A 225 37.71 -9.39 1.14
CA ASN A 225 38.35 -10.63 0.69
C ASN A 225 37.84 -11.10 -0.68
N THR A 226 36.54 -10.95 -0.98
CA THR A 226 35.97 -11.29 -2.30
C THR A 226 36.53 -10.39 -3.42
N GLN A 227 36.91 -9.15 -3.14
CA GLN A 227 37.55 -8.26 -4.12
C GLN A 227 39.03 -8.59 -4.39
N LYS A 228 39.67 -9.41 -3.55
CA LYS A 228 41.05 -9.87 -3.78
C LYS A 228 41.13 -11.12 -4.65
N ASP A 229 40.09 -11.95 -4.63
CA ASP A 229 40.07 -13.20 -5.41
C ASP A 229 39.55 -13.04 -6.85
N ASP A 230 38.95 -11.88 -7.20
CA ASP A 230 38.40 -11.61 -8.52
C ASP A 230 39.47 -11.18 -9.57
N LYS A 231 40.75 -11.22 -9.23
CA LYS A 231 41.89 -10.94 -10.16
C LYS A 231 42.41 -12.17 -10.88
N THR A 232 41.83 -13.36 -10.67
CA THR A 232 42.38 -14.63 -11.24
C THR A 232 41.36 -15.49 -11.99
N LEU A 233 40.19 -15.00 -12.39
CA LEU A 233 39.22 -15.78 -13.18
C LEU A 233 38.59 -15.00 -14.34
N GLU A 234 39.45 -14.42 -15.20
CA GLU A 234 39.13 -14.29 -16.62
C GLU A 234 39.48 -15.61 -17.31
N THR A 235 38.53 -16.50 -17.40
CA THR A 235 38.31 -17.48 -18.50
C THR A 235 37.29 -18.51 -18.05
N SER A 236 36.12 -18.37 -18.51
CA SER A 236 35.18 -19.38 -19.06
C SER A 236 33.74 -18.93 -18.90
N ALA A 237 33.30 -18.18 -19.89
CA ALA A 237 31.89 -17.99 -20.14
C ALA A 237 31.37 -19.18 -20.91
N SER A 238 30.35 -19.86 -20.44
CA SER A 238 29.24 -20.33 -21.30
C SER A 238 28.13 -20.99 -20.51
N VAL A 239 26.93 -20.55 -20.80
CA VAL A 239 25.64 -21.26 -20.83
C VAL A 239 25.02 -21.68 -19.50
N ALA A 240 23.97 -20.95 -19.11
CA ALA A 240 22.66 -21.54 -18.85
C ALA A 240 21.57 -20.46 -18.80
N ALA A 241 20.83 -20.35 -19.90
CA ALA A 241 19.55 -19.62 -19.92
C ALA A 241 18.51 -20.47 -19.18
N SER A 242 17.99 -19.96 -18.07
CA SER A 242 16.82 -20.50 -17.39
C SER A 242 15.68 -19.51 -17.50
N LYS A 243 14.63 -19.95 -18.18
CA LYS A 243 13.35 -19.26 -18.36
C LYS A 243 12.74 -18.89 -17.02
N ARG A 244 12.55 -17.62 -16.74
CA ARG A 244 11.61 -17.15 -15.69
C ARG A 244 10.47 -16.40 -16.35
N ARG A 245 9.25 -16.83 -16.02
CA ARG A 245 7.99 -16.24 -16.45
C ARG A 245 7.90 -14.81 -15.90
N VAL A 246 7.56 -13.91 -16.80
CA VAL A 246 7.13 -12.55 -16.48
C VAL A 246 5.69 -12.64 -15.99
N ILE A 247 5.40 -12.07 -14.83
CA ILE A 247 4.05 -11.80 -14.35
C ILE A 247 3.89 -10.28 -14.45
N PHE A 248 2.92 -9.88 -15.27
CA PHE A 248 2.48 -8.51 -15.40
C PHE A 248 1.52 -8.15 -14.27
#